data_709e6c0312d343cff59eb19b780dfc32
#
_entry.id   709e6c0312d343cff59eb19b780dfc32
#
_cell.length_a   1.000
_cell.length_b   1.000
_cell.length_c   1.000
_cell.angle_alpha   90.00
_cell.angle_beta   90.00
_cell.angle_gamma   90.00
#
_symmetry.space_group_name_H-M   'P 1'
#
loop_
_entity.id
_entity.type
_entity.pdbx_description
1 polymer ?
#
loop_
_entity_poly.entity_id
_entity_poly.type
_entity_poly.pdbx_seq_one_letter_code
_entity_poly.pdbx_strand_id
1 'polypeptide(L)'
;MPQLRAAGHEVVGLSRAPEADISVDLLDRQAVLARLEGESFDAIIHQATSLAVSPASHAQMTRTNRLRSEGTSTLVAVARRSGAKRFVTASVFYGYGFLDHGATPLTEEEPFGLRDGSANDEVLRGLLSNEQQVRAFGGIALRYGLFYGDGMAPVIDSAFEGVLPVIHLEDAAAAAVRALTRGRRGAAYNIADDHPVSWRELQQAQAVAEGRRFPIALPSWALRASAPFGAELLTRTSMRLSMTKARRELGWRPLYPSFADGLRTTVDVAG
;
A
#
# COMPACT_ATOMS: atom_id res chain seq x y z
N MET A 1 3.24 -13.72 2.60
CA MET A 1 4.08 -14.88 3.01
C MET A 1 3.76 -16.16 2.22
N PRO A 2 2.50 -16.65 2.12
CA PRO A 2 2.23 -17.93 1.41
C PRO A 2 2.75 -17.98 -0.02
N GLN A 3 2.53 -16.94 -0.82
CA GLN A 3 2.98 -16.89 -2.22
C GLN A 3 4.51 -16.91 -2.38
N LEU A 4 5.27 -16.32 -1.45
CA LEU A 4 6.74 -16.39 -1.46
C LEU A 4 7.20 -17.83 -1.18
N ARG A 5 6.61 -18.48 -0.17
CA ARG A 5 6.92 -19.89 0.14
C ARG A 5 6.53 -20.80 -1.02
N ALA A 6 5.38 -20.58 -1.65
CA ALA A 6 4.97 -21.32 -2.85
C ALA A 6 5.92 -21.12 -4.06
N ALA A 7 6.60 -19.96 -4.11
CA ALA A 7 7.64 -19.68 -5.10
C ALA A 7 9.03 -20.25 -4.72
N GLY A 8 9.14 -21.04 -3.64
CA GLY A 8 10.37 -21.69 -3.21
C GLY A 8 11.30 -20.85 -2.34
N HIS A 9 10.82 -19.70 -1.82
CA HIS A 9 11.62 -18.88 -0.92
C HIS A 9 11.48 -19.33 0.54
N GLU A 10 12.58 -19.36 1.26
CA GLU A 10 12.54 -19.34 2.72
C GLU A 10 12.19 -17.93 3.20
N VAL A 11 11.21 -17.83 4.09
CA VAL A 11 10.66 -16.53 4.51
C VAL A 11 10.69 -16.40 6.01
N VAL A 12 11.42 -15.40 6.49
CA VAL A 12 11.50 -15.02 7.90
C VAL A 12 10.68 -13.76 8.10
N GLY A 13 9.65 -13.84 8.94
CA GLY A 13 8.74 -12.74 9.23
C GLY A 13 9.20 -11.93 10.45
N LEU A 14 9.34 -10.61 10.27
CA LEU A 14 9.64 -9.68 11.35
C LEU A 14 8.42 -8.81 11.64
N SER A 15 7.94 -8.83 12.86
CA SER A 15 6.85 -7.96 13.33
C SER A 15 6.91 -7.78 14.85
N ARG A 16 5.97 -7.03 15.42
CA ARG A 16 5.81 -6.89 16.87
C ARG A 16 4.98 -8.01 17.50
N ALA A 17 4.36 -8.83 16.68
CA ALA A 17 3.52 -9.92 17.17
C ALA A 17 4.39 -10.98 17.84
N PRO A 18 3.99 -11.51 19.00
CA PRO A 18 4.78 -12.51 19.72
C PRO A 18 5.03 -13.79 18.92
N GLU A 19 4.12 -14.13 18.02
CA GLU A 19 4.17 -15.31 17.14
C GLU A 19 5.01 -15.11 15.86
N ALA A 20 5.59 -13.93 15.66
CA ALA A 20 6.47 -13.68 14.52
C ALA A 20 7.79 -14.47 14.67
N ASP A 21 8.37 -14.91 13.55
CA ASP A 21 9.68 -15.55 13.55
C ASP A 21 10.73 -14.68 14.28
N ILE A 22 10.63 -13.36 14.07
CA ILE A 22 11.41 -12.35 14.78
C ILE A 22 10.47 -11.30 15.37
N SER A 23 10.21 -11.40 16.68
CA SER A 23 9.38 -10.43 17.40
C SER A 23 10.23 -9.24 17.86
N VAL A 24 10.10 -8.10 17.16
CA VAL A 24 10.80 -6.85 17.47
C VAL A 24 10.07 -5.66 16.87
N ASP A 25 10.17 -4.49 17.50
CA ASP A 25 9.68 -3.25 16.92
C ASP A 25 10.66 -2.71 15.87
N LEU A 26 10.22 -2.59 14.62
CA LEU A 26 11.05 -2.06 13.53
C LEU A 26 11.54 -0.62 13.77
N LEU A 27 10.87 0.14 14.63
CA LEU A 27 11.30 1.48 15.05
C LEU A 27 12.40 1.47 16.12
N ASP A 28 12.62 0.34 16.78
CA ASP A 28 13.80 0.15 17.64
C ASP A 28 14.97 -0.37 16.80
N ARG A 29 15.68 0.57 16.20
CA ARG A 29 16.82 0.27 15.32
C ARG A 29 17.89 -0.57 15.99
N GLN A 30 18.19 -0.30 17.27
CA GLN A 30 19.23 -1.00 18.00
C GLN A 30 18.84 -2.46 18.23
N ALA A 31 17.63 -2.69 18.72
CA ALA A 31 17.11 -4.04 18.94
C ALA A 31 17.03 -4.85 17.63
N VAL A 32 16.57 -4.24 16.52
CA VAL A 32 16.53 -4.90 15.21
C VAL A 32 17.92 -5.31 14.75
N LEU A 33 18.90 -4.40 14.82
CA LEU A 33 20.26 -4.69 14.36
C LEU A 33 20.98 -5.73 15.21
N ALA A 34 20.74 -5.74 16.53
CA ALA A 34 21.27 -6.76 17.43
C ALA A 34 20.60 -8.13 17.20
N ARG A 35 19.26 -8.14 16.98
CA ARG A 35 18.50 -9.39 16.76
C ARG A 35 18.86 -10.09 15.45
N LEU A 36 19.32 -9.31 14.46
CA LEU A 36 19.69 -9.80 13.13
C LEU A 36 21.22 -9.81 12.91
N GLU A 37 22.00 -9.72 13.96
CA GLU A 37 23.46 -9.80 13.87
C GLU A 37 23.90 -11.20 13.42
N GLY A 38 24.75 -11.25 12.39
CA GLY A 38 25.21 -12.51 11.80
C GLY A 38 24.26 -13.17 10.81
N GLU A 39 23.01 -12.70 10.71
CA GLU A 39 22.03 -13.24 9.75
C GLU A 39 22.38 -12.82 8.31
N SER A 40 22.08 -13.72 7.37
CA SER A 40 22.24 -13.50 5.94
C SER A 40 20.91 -13.59 5.22
N PHE A 41 20.60 -12.62 4.39
CA PHE A 41 19.37 -12.58 3.58
C PHE A 41 19.70 -12.23 2.13
N ASP A 42 19.06 -12.90 1.17
CA ASP A 42 19.17 -12.53 -0.24
C ASP A 42 18.34 -11.28 -0.57
N ALA A 43 17.24 -11.08 0.16
CA ALA A 43 16.28 -10.03 -0.11
C ALA A 43 15.55 -9.53 1.14
N ILE A 44 15.12 -8.27 1.08
CA ILE A 44 14.21 -7.66 2.06
C ILE A 44 12.91 -7.25 1.35
N ILE A 45 11.77 -7.57 1.98
CA ILE A 45 10.45 -7.09 1.56
C ILE A 45 9.84 -6.29 2.70
N HIS A 46 9.70 -4.98 2.51
CA HIS A 46 9.17 -4.06 3.50
C HIS A 46 7.69 -3.75 3.23
N GLN A 47 6.81 -4.39 4.00
CA GLN A 47 5.35 -4.19 3.96
C GLN A 47 4.81 -3.66 5.30
N ALA A 48 5.69 -3.22 6.21
CA ALA A 48 5.29 -2.85 7.55
C ALA A 48 4.40 -1.61 7.56
N THR A 49 3.27 -1.75 8.24
CA THR A 49 2.33 -0.69 8.57
C THR A 49 1.86 -0.85 10.01
N SER A 50 1.36 0.21 10.61
CA SER A 50 0.67 0.14 11.92
C SER A 50 -0.85 0.23 11.78
N LEU A 51 -1.36 0.25 10.55
CA LEU A 51 -2.78 0.37 10.27
C LEU A 51 -3.41 -1.03 10.27
N ALA A 52 -4.31 -1.27 11.21
CA ALA A 52 -5.16 -2.46 11.22
C ALA A 52 -6.49 -2.21 10.49
N VAL A 53 -6.90 -0.94 10.40
CA VAL A 53 -8.11 -0.46 9.72
C VAL A 53 -7.80 0.84 8.98
N SER A 54 -8.70 1.27 8.11
CA SER A 54 -8.57 2.55 7.42
C SER A 54 -8.45 3.72 8.41
N PRO A 55 -7.42 4.56 8.31
CA PRO A 55 -7.20 5.66 9.24
C PRO A 55 -8.22 6.79 9.02
N ALA A 56 -8.85 7.23 10.10
CA ALA A 56 -9.74 8.39 10.08
C ALA A 56 -8.98 9.71 10.21
N SER A 57 -7.89 9.75 10.98
CA SER A 57 -7.13 10.97 11.28
C SER A 57 -5.66 10.89 10.89
N HIS A 58 -5.04 12.06 10.69
CA HIS A 58 -3.60 12.18 10.44
C HIS A 58 -2.75 11.64 11.61
N ALA A 59 -3.23 11.77 12.85
CA ALA A 59 -2.54 11.24 14.03
C ALA A 59 -2.38 9.72 13.98
N GLN A 60 -3.37 9.00 13.43
CA GLN A 60 -3.28 7.55 13.24
C GLN A 60 -2.23 7.16 12.19
N MET A 61 -1.86 8.08 11.29
CA MET A 61 -0.80 7.86 10.30
C MET A 61 0.62 8.03 10.87
N THR A 62 0.79 8.69 12.01
CA THR A 62 2.11 9.06 12.56
C THR A 62 3.06 7.88 12.66
N ARG A 63 2.60 6.76 13.24
CA ARG A 63 3.45 5.57 13.38
C ARG A 63 3.77 4.92 12.02
N THR A 64 2.81 4.86 11.11
CA THR A 64 3.04 4.35 9.74
C THR A 64 4.02 5.23 8.99
N ASN A 65 3.94 6.55 9.13
CA ASN A 65 4.89 7.48 8.51
C ASN A 65 6.31 7.29 9.08
N ARG A 66 6.45 7.03 10.38
CA ARG A 66 7.74 6.67 10.99
C ARG A 66 8.26 5.31 10.47
N LEU A 67 7.42 4.31 10.31
CA LEU A 67 7.80 3.03 9.70
C LEU A 67 8.29 3.22 8.26
N ARG A 68 7.67 4.11 7.49
CA ARG A 68 8.07 4.47 6.13
C ARG A 68 9.42 5.21 6.07
N SER A 69 9.74 6.02 7.06
CA SER A 69 11.01 6.78 7.10
C SER A 69 12.09 6.07 7.93
N GLU A 70 11.89 5.95 9.24
CA GLU A 70 12.85 5.38 10.19
C GLU A 70 12.97 3.86 10.03
N GLY A 71 11.83 3.15 9.91
CA GLY A 71 11.79 1.71 9.70
C GLY A 71 12.49 1.30 8.40
N THR A 72 12.27 2.05 7.32
CA THR A 72 12.96 1.83 6.05
C THR A 72 14.48 2.02 6.22
N SER A 73 14.91 3.07 6.92
CA SER A 73 16.33 3.29 7.22
C SER A 73 16.96 2.11 8.00
N THR A 74 16.21 1.56 8.95
CA THR A 74 16.62 0.38 9.71
C THR A 74 16.78 -0.83 8.79
N LEU A 75 15.79 -1.12 7.93
CA LEU A 75 15.84 -2.26 7.01
C LEU A 75 16.90 -2.10 5.91
N VAL A 76 17.18 -0.89 5.45
CA VAL A 76 18.31 -0.63 4.53
C VAL A 76 19.64 -0.96 5.22
N ALA A 77 19.79 -0.65 6.51
CA ALA A 77 20.99 -1.03 7.26
C ALA A 77 21.08 -2.56 7.45
N VAL A 78 19.96 -3.23 7.73
CA VAL A 78 19.89 -4.71 7.76
C VAL A 78 20.30 -5.28 6.40
N ALA A 79 19.73 -4.79 5.30
CA ALA A 79 20.03 -5.27 3.95
C ALA A 79 21.53 -5.19 3.62
N ARG A 80 22.18 -4.10 4.02
CA ARG A 80 23.63 -3.93 3.82
C ARG A 80 24.47 -4.89 4.65
N ARG A 81 24.07 -5.15 5.90
CA ARG A 81 24.80 -6.03 6.82
C ARG A 81 24.63 -7.50 6.47
N SER A 82 23.41 -7.90 6.10
CA SER A 82 23.08 -9.28 5.74
C SER A 82 23.48 -9.67 4.31
N GLY A 83 24.01 -8.73 3.51
CA GLY A 83 24.39 -9.00 2.13
C GLY A 83 23.23 -9.06 1.15
N ALA A 84 22.02 -8.61 1.53
CA ALA A 84 20.85 -8.64 0.68
C ALA A 84 21.06 -7.84 -0.62
N LYS A 85 20.73 -8.46 -1.73
CA LYS A 85 20.92 -7.88 -3.09
C LYS A 85 19.63 -7.31 -3.65
N ARG A 86 18.50 -7.65 -3.06
CA ARG A 86 17.18 -7.21 -3.49
C ARG A 86 16.44 -6.54 -2.32
N PHE A 87 15.72 -5.49 -2.64
CA PHE A 87 14.85 -4.81 -1.68
C PHE A 87 13.56 -4.40 -2.39
N VAL A 88 12.41 -4.80 -1.87
CA VAL A 88 11.09 -4.38 -2.36
C VAL A 88 10.35 -3.68 -1.23
N THR A 89 9.77 -2.51 -1.49
CA THR A 89 8.99 -1.80 -0.48
C THR A 89 7.59 -1.49 -0.96
N ALA A 90 6.64 -1.52 -0.03
CA ALA A 90 5.31 -0.97 -0.25
C ALA A 90 5.36 0.55 -0.27
N SER A 91 4.75 1.12 -1.29
CA SER A 91 4.36 2.51 -1.42
C SER A 91 2.88 2.56 -1.77
N VAL A 92 2.27 3.74 -1.88
CA VAL A 92 0.82 3.85 -2.07
C VAL A 92 0.51 4.96 -3.06
N PHE A 93 -0.55 4.77 -3.85
CA PHE A 93 -1.00 5.66 -4.93
C PHE A 93 -1.17 7.12 -4.52
N TYR A 94 -1.64 7.40 -3.31
CA TYR A 94 -1.84 8.79 -2.86
C TYR A 94 -0.55 9.58 -2.63
N GLY A 95 0.61 8.97 -2.81
CA GLY A 95 1.87 9.68 -2.95
C GLY A 95 1.94 10.60 -4.19
N TYR A 96 1.04 10.42 -5.16
CA TYR A 96 0.84 11.37 -6.26
C TYR A 96 0.11 12.66 -5.83
N GLY A 97 -0.47 12.70 -4.63
CA GLY A 97 -1.18 13.84 -4.05
C GLY A 97 -2.68 13.56 -3.86
N PHE A 98 -3.29 14.34 -2.97
CA PHE A 98 -4.70 14.23 -2.62
C PHE A 98 -5.53 15.25 -3.41
N LEU A 99 -5.68 15.02 -4.71
CA LEU A 99 -6.42 15.92 -5.63
C LEU A 99 -7.07 15.11 -6.76
N ASP A 100 -7.91 15.79 -7.54
CA ASP A 100 -8.43 15.22 -8.78
C ASP A 100 -7.38 15.36 -9.89
N HIS A 101 -6.86 14.23 -10.35
CA HIS A 101 -5.89 14.14 -11.43
C HIS A 101 -6.56 13.99 -12.82
N GLY A 102 -7.88 14.06 -12.88
CA GLY A 102 -8.64 13.91 -14.13
C GLY A 102 -8.67 12.48 -14.66
N ALA A 103 -8.92 12.35 -15.96
CA ALA A 103 -9.16 11.06 -16.61
C ALA A 103 -7.89 10.35 -17.10
N THR A 104 -6.77 11.05 -17.26
CA THR A 104 -5.52 10.48 -17.78
C THR A 104 -4.85 9.61 -16.73
N PRO A 105 -4.53 8.33 -17.02
CA PRO A 105 -3.84 7.48 -16.07
C PRO A 105 -2.42 7.97 -15.75
N LEU A 106 -2.09 8.10 -14.47
CA LEU A 106 -0.78 8.49 -13.98
C LEU A 106 0.25 7.37 -14.22
N THR A 107 1.41 7.74 -14.70
CA THR A 107 2.57 6.85 -14.83
C THR A 107 3.54 7.04 -13.66
N GLU A 108 4.55 6.19 -13.59
CA GLU A 108 5.58 6.31 -12.55
C GLU A 108 6.54 7.48 -12.77
N GLU A 109 6.46 8.15 -13.90
CA GLU A 109 7.24 9.35 -14.25
C GLU A 109 6.62 10.64 -13.66
N GLU A 110 5.35 10.58 -13.26
CA GLU A 110 4.66 11.72 -12.63
C GLU A 110 5.28 12.07 -11.27
N PRO A 111 5.24 13.36 -10.88
CA PRO A 111 5.75 13.81 -9.59
C PRO A 111 5.14 13.02 -8.43
N PHE A 112 5.98 12.66 -7.45
CA PHE A 112 5.58 11.85 -6.30
C PHE A 112 6.09 12.45 -4.99
N GLY A 113 5.22 12.50 -3.98
CA GLY A 113 5.54 13.04 -2.65
C GLY A 113 5.65 14.57 -2.62
N LEU A 114 5.02 15.27 -3.57
CA LEU A 114 4.96 16.73 -3.56
C LEU A 114 4.07 17.22 -2.41
N ARG A 115 4.57 18.19 -1.67
CA ARG A 115 3.90 18.81 -0.52
C ARG A 115 3.22 20.11 -0.94
N ASP A 116 2.07 20.38 -0.35
CA ASP A 116 1.25 21.58 -0.62
C ASP A 116 0.99 22.45 0.62
N GLY A 117 1.64 22.13 1.74
CA GLY A 117 1.43 22.82 3.02
C GLY A 117 0.24 22.29 3.82
N SER A 118 -0.43 21.24 3.36
CA SER A 118 -1.57 20.64 4.04
C SER A 118 -1.15 19.65 5.15
N ALA A 119 -2.14 19.20 5.92
CA ALA A 119 -1.93 18.15 6.92
C ALA A 119 -1.44 16.81 6.32
N ASN A 120 -1.57 16.62 5.00
CA ASN A 120 -1.09 15.44 4.28
C ASN A 120 0.43 15.43 4.07
N ASP A 121 1.12 16.54 4.26
CA ASP A 121 2.55 16.67 4.01
C ASP A 121 3.42 15.67 4.78
N GLU A 122 3.01 15.27 5.98
CA GLU A 122 3.70 14.23 6.75
C GLU A 122 3.58 12.86 6.10
N VAL A 123 2.41 12.54 5.56
CA VAL A 123 2.15 11.29 4.86
C VAL A 123 2.96 11.23 3.57
N LEU A 124 2.94 12.31 2.79
CA LEU A 124 3.71 12.46 1.55
C LEU A 124 5.22 12.39 1.80
N ARG A 125 5.69 13.03 2.86
CA ARG A 125 7.11 12.97 3.30
C ARG A 125 7.52 11.55 3.66
N GLY A 126 6.68 10.81 4.40
CA GLY A 126 6.94 9.42 4.77
C GLY A 126 7.07 8.52 3.54
N LEU A 127 6.15 8.65 2.58
CA LEU A 127 6.18 7.89 1.32
C LEU A 127 7.40 8.23 0.47
N LEU A 128 7.70 9.51 0.30
CA LEU A 128 8.85 9.97 -0.47
C LEU A 128 10.16 9.47 0.16
N SER A 129 10.30 9.58 1.49
CA SER A 129 11.46 9.08 2.24
C SER A 129 11.66 7.58 2.05
N ASN A 130 10.58 6.78 2.13
CA ASN A 130 10.61 5.35 1.87
C ASN A 130 11.15 5.04 0.48
N GLU A 131 10.56 5.61 -0.57
CA GLU A 131 10.96 5.34 -1.95
C GLU A 131 12.40 5.81 -2.23
N GLN A 132 12.79 6.98 -1.76
CA GLN A 132 14.13 7.52 -1.97
C GLN A 132 15.21 6.62 -1.35
N GLN A 133 15.03 6.18 -0.11
CA GLN A 133 15.98 5.31 0.57
C GLN A 133 16.12 3.96 -0.12
N VAL A 134 14.98 3.34 -0.47
CA VAL A 134 14.99 2.02 -1.11
C VAL A 134 15.55 2.11 -2.53
N ARG A 135 15.18 3.11 -3.31
CA ARG A 135 15.70 3.31 -4.66
C ARG A 135 17.19 3.66 -4.67
N ALA A 136 17.67 4.43 -3.69
CA ALA A 136 19.10 4.71 -3.51
C ALA A 136 19.91 3.44 -3.15
N PHE A 137 19.30 2.47 -2.48
CA PHE A 137 19.88 1.13 -2.29
C PHE A 137 19.87 0.31 -3.59
N GLY A 138 19.12 0.71 -4.59
CA GLY A 138 18.85 -0.03 -5.82
C GLY A 138 17.67 -0.99 -5.69
N GLY A 139 16.83 -0.79 -4.68
CA GLY A 139 15.59 -1.54 -4.47
C GLY A 139 14.44 -1.01 -5.32
N ILE A 140 13.24 -1.52 -5.08
CA ILE A 140 12.04 -1.35 -5.91
C ILE A 140 10.91 -0.87 -5.02
N ALA A 141 10.17 0.14 -5.46
CA ALA A 141 8.96 0.60 -4.82
C ALA A 141 7.72 0.10 -5.60
N LEU A 142 6.72 -0.42 -4.88
CA LEU A 142 5.43 -0.80 -5.43
C LEU A 142 4.37 0.19 -4.92
N ARG A 143 3.87 1.03 -5.83
CA ARG A 143 2.82 2.03 -5.57
C ARG A 143 1.46 1.36 -5.70
N TYR A 144 1.01 0.77 -4.61
CA TYR A 144 -0.25 0.04 -4.57
C TYR A 144 -1.45 0.97 -4.64
N GLY A 145 -2.50 0.52 -5.33
CA GLY A 145 -3.86 1.04 -5.16
C GLY A 145 -4.37 0.85 -3.74
N LEU A 146 -5.58 1.33 -3.47
CA LEU A 146 -6.24 1.10 -2.21
C LEU A 146 -6.59 -0.39 -2.06
N PHE A 147 -6.13 -1.00 -1.00
CA PHE A 147 -6.52 -2.37 -0.68
C PHE A 147 -8.00 -2.42 -0.33
N TYR A 148 -8.75 -3.30 -0.96
CA TYR A 148 -10.15 -3.55 -0.62
C TYR A 148 -10.31 -4.89 0.07
N GLY A 149 -11.37 -5.01 0.85
CA GLY A 149 -11.67 -6.17 1.69
C GLY A 149 -12.20 -5.73 3.07
N ASP A 150 -12.01 -6.56 4.07
CA ASP A 150 -12.51 -6.34 5.42
C ASP A 150 -11.93 -5.07 6.08
N GLY A 151 -12.72 -4.46 6.97
CA GLY A 151 -12.27 -3.34 7.81
C GLY A 151 -12.41 -1.95 7.21
N MET A 152 -13.09 -1.78 6.08
CA MET A 152 -13.39 -0.46 5.52
C MET A 152 -14.62 0.14 6.21
N ALA A 153 -14.55 1.43 6.56
CA ALA A 153 -15.69 2.14 7.14
C ALA A 153 -16.82 2.30 6.11
N PRO A 154 -18.08 1.90 6.42
CA PRO A 154 -19.19 1.92 5.48
C PRO A 154 -19.79 3.32 5.31
N VAL A 155 -18.97 4.28 4.89
CA VAL A 155 -19.33 5.70 4.75
C VAL A 155 -18.95 6.21 3.38
N ILE A 156 -19.83 6.96 2.74
CA ILE A 156 -19.60 7.60 1.43
C ILE A 156 -19.90 9.10 1.49
N ASP A 157 -19.23 9.86 0.63
CA ASP A 157 -19.65 11.23 0.33
C ASP A 157 -20.95 11.23 -0.47
N SER A 158 -21.86 12.15 -0.17
CA SER A 158 -23.15 12.23 -0.82
C SER A 158 -23.09 12.79 -2.26
N ALA A 159 -22.01 13.50 -2.61
CA ALA A 159 -21.89 14.24 -3.87
C ALA A 159 -20.62 13.91 -4.69
N PHE A 160 -19.54 13.42 -4.06
CA PHE A 160 -18.29 13.18 -4.75
C PHE A 160 -18.29 11.84 -5.52
N GLU A 161 -17.96 11.89 -6.80
CA GLU A 161 -17.95 10.73 -7.71
C GLU A 161 -16.55 10.40 -8.24
N GLY A 162 -15.50 10.88 -7.56
CA GLY A 162 -14.12 10.58 -7.92
C GLY A 162 -13.82 9.09 -7.86
N VAL A 163 -12.90 8.64 -8.72
CA VAL A 163 -12.48 7.25 -8.78
C VAL A 163 -11.11 7.07 -8.12
N LEU A 164 -10.91 5.91 -7.51
CA LEU A 164 -9.65 5.52 -6.90
C LEU A 164 -9.12 4.23 -7.55
N PRO A 165 -7.79 4.10 -7.71
CA PRO A 165 -7.18 2.83 -8.03
C PRO A 165 -7.29 1.92 -6.82
N VAL A 166 -7.74 0.70 -7.02
CA VAL A 166 -7.88 -0.33 -6.00
C VAL A 166 -7.03 -1.55 -6.34
N ILE A 167 -6.79 -2.43 -5.39
CA ILE A 167 -6.00 -3.64 -5.60
C ILE A 167 -6.45 -4.76 -4.65
N HIS A 168 -6.62 -5.96 -5.17
CA HIS A 168 -6.84 -7.15 -4.37
C HIS A 168 -5.54 -7.56 -3.65
N LEU A 169 -5.66 -8.04 -2.41
CA LEU A 169 -4.49 -8.37 -1.58
C LEU A 169 -3.61 -9.47 -2.20
N GLU A 170 -4.21 -10.47 -2.85
CA GLU A 170 -3.48 -11.53 -3.53
C GLU A 170 -2.69 -11.01 -4.73
N ASP A 171 -3.26 -10.08 -5.50
CA ASP A 171 -2.60 -9.47 -6.65
C ASP A 171 -1.45 -8.56 -6.23
N ALA A 172 -1.61 -7.83 -5.13
CA ALA A 172 -0.53 -7.06 -4.53
C ALA A 172 0.63 -7.96 -4.06
N ALA A 173 0.30 -9.10 -3.44
CA ALA A 173 1.31 -10.09 -3.03
C ALA A 173 2.03 -10.70 -4.24
N ALA A 174 1.29 -11.04 -5.32
CA ALA A 174 1.87 -11.53 -6.56
C ALA A 174 2.81 -10.50 -7.20
N ALA A 175 2.44 -9.21 -7.16
CA ALA A 175 3.30 -8.13 -7.64
C ALA A 175 4.63 -8.05 -6.85
N ALA A 176 4.59 -8.24 -5.53
CA ALA A 176 5.80 -8.25 -4.70
C ALA A 176 6.73 -9.41 -5.07
N VAL A 177 6.20 -10.62 -5.29
CA VAL A 177 6.98 -11.79 -5.75
C VAL A 177 7.59 -11.52 -7.14
N ARG A 178 6.81 -10.97 -8.07
CA ARG A 178 7.33 -10.62 -9.40
C ARG A 178 8.40 -9.53 -9.35
N ALA A 179 8.21 -8.50 -8.51
CA ALA A 179 9.20 -7.43 -8.34
C ALA A 179 10.51 -7.97 -7.76
N LEU A 180 10.44 -8.93 -6.84
CA LEU A 180 11.61 -9.56 -6.26
C LEU A 180 12.51 -10.21 -7.32
N THR A 181 11.91 -10.87 -8.29
CA THR A 181 12.65 -11.64 -9.32
C THR A 181 12.94 -10.85 -10.59
N ARG A 182 12.02 -10.01 -11.05
CA ARG A 182 12.07 -9.34 -12.36
C ARG A 182 12.22 -7.82 -12.28
N GLY A 183 11.92 -7.20 -11.13
CA GLY A 183 11.93 -5.75 -11.01
C GLY A 183 13.28 -5.12 -11.31
N ARG A 184 13.27 -4.03 -12.07
CA ARG A 184 14.47 -3.27 -12.40
C ARG A 184 14.97 -2.48 -11.18
N ARG A 185 16.25 -2.55 -10.92
CA ARG A 185 16.87 -1.82 -9.80
C ARG A 185 16.57 -0.32 -9.85
N GLY A 186 16.18 0.24 -8.73
CA GLY A 186 15.87 1.65 -8.59
C GLY A 186 14.51 2.07 -9.19
N ALA A 187 13.70 1.14 -9.67
CA ALA A 187 12.40 1.45 -10.28
C ALA A 187 11.28 1.59 -9.24
N ALA A 188 10.24 2.33 -9.63
CA ALA A 188 8.92 2.24 -9.04
C ALA A 188 7.95 1.61 -10.03
N TYR A 189 6.88 0.98 -9.53
CA TYR A 189 5.81 0.37 -10.32
C TYR A 189 4.44 0.67 -9.71
N ASN A 190 3.52 1.14 -10.52
CA ASN A 190 2.11 1.22 -10.18
C ASN A 190 1.50 -0.18 -10.19
N ILE A 191 0.75 -0.52 -9.14
CA ILE A 191 0.12 -1.82 -8.95
C ILE A 191 -1.32 -1.61 -8.52
N ALA A 192 -2.25 -1.80 -9.44
CA ALA A 192 -3.68 -1.63 -9.22
C ALA A 192 -4.48 -2.55 -10.16
N ASP A 193 -5.75 -2.74 -9.86
CA ASP A 193 -6.70 -3.39 -10.76
C ASP A 193 -6.84 -2.60 -12.06
N ASP A 194 -7.35 -3.23 -13.11
CA ASP A 194 -7.48 -2.60 -14.43
C ASP A 194 -8.58 -1.53 -14.46
N HIS A 195 -9.55 -1.63 -13.56
CA HIS A 195 -10.71 -0.75 -13.48
C HIS A 195 -10.72 0.04 -12.17
N PRO A 196 -10.37 1.33 -12.21
CA PRO A 196 -10.57 2.19 -11.05
C PRO A 196 -12.06 2.29 -10.72
N VAL A 197 -12.39 2.44 -9.44
CA VAL A 197 -13.75 2.39 -8.94
C VAL A 197 -14.06 3.64 -8.13
N SER A 198 -15.31 4.14 -8.19
CA SER A 198 -15.73 5.18 -7.27
C SER A 198 -15.84 4.62 -5.84
N TRP A 199 -15.55 5.47 -4.85
CA TRP A 199 -15.72 5.06 -3.46
C TRP A 199 -17.13 4.58 -3.17
N ARG A 200 -18.11 5.21 -3.78
CA ARG A 200 -19.53 4.84 -3.66
C ARG A 200 -19.80 3.42 -4.15
N GLU A 201 -19.35 3.10 -5.37
CA GLU A 201 -19.53 1.77 -5.94
C GLU A 201 -18.82 0.69 -5.12
N LEU A 202 -17.59 0.96 -4.68
CA LEU A 202 -16.82 0.04 -3.83
C LEU A 202 -17.55 -0.25 -2.52
N GLN A 203 -18.03 0.78 -1.81
CA GLN A 203 -18.74 0.63 -0.54
C GLN A 203 -20.12 -0.04 -0.70
N GLN A 204 -20.82 0.25 -1.77
CA GLN A 204 -22.12 -0.41 -2.06
C GLN A 204 -21.92 -1.90 -2.34
N ALA A 205 -20.95 -2.26 -3.17
CA ALA A 205 -20.67 -3.66 -3.49
C ALA A 205 -20.17 -4.43 -2.26
N GLN A 206 -19.35 -3.83 -1.43
CA GLN A 206 -18.89 -4.44 -0.19
C GLN A 206 -20.02 -4.64 0.81
N ALA A 207 -20.92 -3.65 0.96
CA ALA A 207 -22.09 -3.79 1.81
C ALA A 207 -23.00 -4.96 1.36
N VAL A 208 -23.19 -5.12 0.05
CA VAL A 208 -23.93 -6.26 -0.52
C VAL A 208 -23.21 -7.59 -0.22
N ALA A 209 -21.90 -7.66 -0.46
CA ALA A 209 -21.12 -8.88 -0.22
C ALA A 209 -21.13 -9.33 1.25
N GLU A 210 -21.17 -8.38 2.19
CA GLU A 210 -21.21 -8.65 3.63
C GLU A 210 -22.64 -8.77 4.21
N GLY A 211 -23.67 -8.71 3.37
CA GLY A 211 -25.08 -8.76 3.81
C GLY A 211 -25.48 -7.59 4.70
N ARG A 212 -24.73 -6.48 4.64
CA ARG A 212 -24.99 -5.25 5.42
C ARG A 212 -25.96 -4.32 4.71
N ARG A 213 -26.53 -3.37 5.47
CA ARG A 213 -27.29 -2.25 4.91
C ARG A 213 -26.36 -1.35 4.08
N PHE A 214 -26.95 -0.59 3.15
CA PHE A 214 -26.22 0.39 2.34
C PHE A 214 -25.34 1.31 3.20
N PRO A 215 -24.19 1.77 2.66
CA PRO A 215 -23.31 2.69 3.38
C PRO A 215 -24.04 4.00 3.72
N ILE A 216 -23.63 4.62 4.81
CA ILE A 216 -24.17 5.90 5.26
C ILE A 216 -23.63 7.01 4.37
N ALA A 217 -24.51 7.73 3.67
CA ALA A 217 -24.14 8.90 2.90
C ALA A 217 -24.06 10.13 3.81
N LEU A 218 -22.90 10.77 3.87
CA LEU A 218 -22.66 12.00 4.64
C LEU A 218 -22.24 13.14 3.70
N PRO A 219 -22.58 14.39 4.02
CA PRO A 219 -22.04 15.53 3.29
C PRO A 219 -20.54 15.69 3.60
N SER A 220 -19.77 16.22 2.64
CA SER A 220 -18.32 16.35 2.72
C SER A 220 -17.84 17.06 3.99
N TRP A 221 -18.58 18.06 4.51
CA TRP A 221 -18.21 18.75 5.75
C TRP A 221 -18.25 17.83 6.98
N ALA A 222 -19.24 16.91 7.03
CA ALA A 222 -19.36 15.96 8.14
C ALA A 222 -18.24 14.91 8.09
N LEU A 223 -17.89 14.45 6.89
CA LEU A 223 -16.74 13.55 6.68
C LEU A 223 -15.43 14.20 7.11
N ARG A 224 -15.20 15.46 6.72
CA ARG A 224 -14.00 16.22 7.12
C ARG A 224 -13.92 16.44 8.64
N ALA A 225 -15.05 16.62 9.30
CA ALA A 225 -15.09 16.78 10.75
C ALA A 225 -14.85 15.46 11.50
N SER A 226 -15.40 14.34 11.00
CA SER A 226 -15.34 13.03 11.68
C SER A 226 -14.11 12.18 11.30
N ALA A 227 -13.64 12.29 10.07
CA ALA A 227 -12.54 11.50 9.53
C ALA A 227 -11.65 12.34 8.60
N PRO A 228 -10.90 13.33 9.13
CA PRO A 228 -10.20 14.34 8.31
C PRO A 228 -9.19 13.73 7.32
N PHE A 229 -8.51 12.65 7.66
CA PHE A 229 -7.61 11.97 6.72
C PHE A 229 -8.40 11.16 5.69
N GLY A 230 -9.38 10.37 6.13
CA GLY A 230 -10.24 9.60 5.23
C GLY A 230 -10.99 10.50 4.24
N ALA A 231 -11.45 11.65 4.71
CA ALA A 231 -12.16 12.62 3.88
C ALA A 231 -11.32 13.14 2.70
N GLU A 232 -10.00 13.24 2.81
CA GLU A 232 -9.12 13.62 1.71
C GLU A 232 -9.26 12.64 0.51
N LEU A 233 -9.35 11.35 0.79
CA LEU A 233 -9.57 10.34 -0.23
C LEU A 233 -11.03 10.34 -0.75
N LEU A 234 -12.00 10.55 0.16
CA LEU A 234 -13.42 10.35 -0.12
C LEU A 234 -14.11 11.55 -0.76
N THR A 235 -13.53 12.77 -0.62
CA THR A 235 -14.20 14.01 -1.01
C THR A 235 -13.45 14.85 -2.03
N ARG A 236 -12.20 14.50 -2.38
CA ARG A 236 -11.39 15.31 -3.30
C ARG A 236 -10.38 14.54 -4.14
N THR A 237 -10.07 13.29 -3.81
CA THR A 237 -9.06 12.52 -4.53
C THR A 237 -9.71 11.68 -5.63
N SER A 238 -9.29 11.92 -6.86
CA SER A 238 -9.69 11.11 -8.02
C SER A 238 -8.46 10.87 -8.89
N MET A 239 -8.13 9.61 -9.16
CA MET A 239 -7.02 9.28 -10.04
C MET A 239 -7.14 7.89 -10.64
N ARG A 240 -6.45 7.71 -11.74
CA ARG A 240 -6.25 6.44 -12.44
C ARG A 240 -4.77 6.17 -12.52
N LEU A 241 -4.36 4.91 -12.44
CA LEU A 241 -2.96 4.51 -12.60
C LEU A 241 -2.76 3.75 -13.91
N SER A 242 -1.60 3.94 -14.53
CA SER A 242 -1.13 3.10 -15.63
C SER A 242 -0.26 1.97 -15.10
N MET A 243 -0.66 0.72 -15.30
CA MET A 243 0.12 -0.46 -14.97
C MET A 243 0.97 -0.97 -16.15
N THR A 244 1.11 -0.17 -17.21
CA THR A 244 1.84 -0.57 -18.43
C THR A 244 3.28 -1.00 -18.14
N LYS A 245 3.97 -0.29 -17.26
CA LYS A 245 5.34 -0.60 -16.85
C LYS A 245 5.42 -1.91 -16.08
N ALA A 246 4.54 -2.14 -15.11
CA ALA A 246 4.48 -3.40 -14.36
C ALA A 246 4.19 -4.59 -15.27
N ARG A 247 3.28 -4.45 -16.22
CA ARG A 247 2.99 -5.49 -17.22
C ARG A 247 4.21 -5.82 -18.07
N ARG A 248 4.90 -4.81 -18.57
CA ARG A 248 6.05 -4.98 -19.44
C ARG A 248 7.28 -5.54 -18.73
N GLU A 249 7.64 -4.97 -17.57
CA GLU A 249 8.91 -5.26 -16.90
C GLU A 249 8.80 -6.41 -15.88
N LEU A 250 7.68 -6.51 -15.14
CA LEU A 250 7.45 -7.59 -14.17
C LEU A 250 6.74 -8.80 -14.78
N GLY A 251 6.09 -8.64 -15.93
CA GLY A 251 5.16 -9.62 -16.46
C GLY A 251 3.97 -9.85 -15.53
N TRP A 252 3.62 -8.83 -14.73
CA TRP A 252 2.52 -8.87 -13.78
C TRP A 252 1.22 -8.39 -14.42
N ARG A 253 0.14 -9.09 -14.10
CA ARG A 253 -1.24 -8.68 -14.39
C ARG A 253 -2.10 -9.08 -13.20
N PRO A 254 -3.15 -8.32 -12.87
CA PRO A 254 -4.06 -8.72 -11.82
C PRO A 254 -4.81 -9.99 -12.20
N LEU A 255 -4.99 -10.89 -11.26
CA LEU A 255 -5.88 -12.04 -11.35
C LEU A 255 -7.34 -11.56 -11.27
N TYR A 256 -7.57 -10.52 -10.47
CA TYR A 256 -8.86 -9.84 -10.30
C TYR A 256 -8.78 -8.47 -10.97
N PRO A 257 -9.15 -8.35 -12.27
CA PRO A 257 -9.00 -7.11 -13.01
C PRO A 257 -9.95 -6.00 -12.56
N SER A 258 -10.95 -6.33 -11.76
CA SER A 258 -11.84 -5.37 -11.10
C SER A 258 -12.15 -5.79 -9.65
N PHE A 259 -12.54 -4.83 -8.81
CA PHE A 259 -12.97 -5.12 -7.44
C PHE A 259 -14.15 -6.09 -7.39
N ALA A 260 -15.06 -6.06 -8.38
CA ALA A 260 -16.19 -6.96 -8.45
C ALA A 260 -15.75 -8.42 -8.67
N ASP A 261 -14.64 -8.63 -9.37
CA ASP A 261 -14.06 -9.97 -9.54
C ASP A 261 -13.44 -10.46 -8.22
N GLY A 262 -12.73 -9.59 -7.50
CA GLY A 262 -12.11 -9.93 -6.22
C GLY A 262 -13.10 -10.16 -5.08
N LEU A 263 -14.21 -9.39 -5.02
CA LEU A 263 -15.22 -9.59 -3.99
C LEU A 263 -15.99 -10.90 -4.12
N ARG A 264 -16.19 -11.41 -5.34
CA ARG A 264 -16.87 -12.71 -5.56
C ARG A 264 -16.14 -13.88 -4.91
N THR A 265 -14.82 -13.88 -4.94
CA THR A 265 -14.01 -14.94 -4.33
C THR A 265 -13.99 -14.89 -2.81
N THR A 266 -14.17 -13.73 -2.21
CA THR A 266 -14.21 -13.60 -0.73
C THR A 266 -15.50 -14.22 -0.15
N VAL A 267 -16.59 -14.20 -0.90
CA VAL A 267 -17.89 -14.80 -0.48
C VAL A 267 -17.84 -16.33 -0.58
N ASP A 268 -17.19 -16.89 -1.59
CA ASP A 268 -17.09 -18.34 -1.81
C ASP A 268 -16.17 -19.05 -0.80
N VAL A 269 -15.28 -18.35 -0.13
CA VAL A 269 -14.36 -18.92 0.88
C VAL A 269 -14.97 -18.88 2.30
N ALA A 270 -16.02 -18.07 2.52
CA ALA A 270 -16.70 -17.92 3.80
C ALA A 270 -17.97 -18.79 3.95
N GLY A 271 -18.36 -19.57 2.93
CA GLY A 271 -19.44 -20.56 2.93
C GLY A 271 -18.88 -21.97 3.00
#